data_ba62ff1ebb747d6e534a1898aae65afe
#
_entry.id   ba62ff1ebb747d6e534a1898aae65afe
#
_cell.length_a   1.000
_cell.length_b   1.000
_cell.length_c   1.000
_cell.angle_alpha   90.00
_cell.angle_beta   90.00
_cell.angle_gamma   90.00
#
_symmetry.space_group_name_H-M   'P 1'
#
loop_
_entity.id
_entity.type
_entity.pdbx_description
1 polymer ?
#
loop_
_entity_poly.entity_id
_entity_poly.type
_entity_poly.pdbx_seq_one_letter_code
_entity_poly.pdbx_strand_id
1 'polypeptide(L)'
;MLVPKGGINWKSAKARLPPSRAIWHFLTRTRFFLFVAIGAIVVLLWRSLSGSAGDLQRFYCFGPSKSPMQMSPNERVQWTSHLQTPVIFNHHDPIEINSTDIQHVDLNDIETPPKGKPRTERVLILTPLRDAAPYIEQHFDLLSQLTYDHSLIDLAFLVGDSSDDTMAVLAKELERVQSRPDSVAFHSAMIVEKDFGVTLGQNVEDRHGFAAQGPRRKAMGRARNYLLSAAMKPEHTWVYWRDVDIKDSPKTIIEDFMAHNRDVLVPNIWFHRYENGVDIEGRFDYNSWQEPKEGPKYTTLEKDVVLAEGYKEYQTGRTYMAKMGDWRENKDVEIPLDGIGGVSILVKAEVHRSGINFPCYAFENQAETEGFAKMAKRAGYGVYGLPNYVVWHIDTDEKPGNA
;
A
#
# COMPACT_ATOMS: atom_id res chain seq x y z
N MET A 1 -32.55 66.51 -2.38
CA MET A 1 -31.10 66.57 -2.61
C MET A 1 -30.81 65.95 -3.94
N LEU A 2 -30.31 66.75 -4.85
CA LEU A 2 -30.15 66.47 -6.27
C LEU A 2 -28.94 65.58 -6.54
N VAL A 3 -29.13 64.52 -7.36
CA VAL A 3 -28.07 63.67 -7.91
C VAL A 3 -27.76 64.21 -9.32
N PRO A 4 -26.52 64.53 -9.67
CA PRO A 4 -26.19 64.95 -11.05
C PRO A 4 -25.96 63.72 -11.89
N LYS A 5 -26.71 63.61 -13.02
CA LYS A 5 -26.49 62.74 -14.15
C LYS A 5 -25.30 63.26 -14.96
N GLY A 6 -24.16 62.60 -14.92
CA GLY A 6 -23.04 62.84 -15.82
C GLY A 6 -23.02 61.73 -16.90
N GLY A 7 -23.57 61.98 -18.06
CA GLY A 7 -23.49 61.10 -19.21
C GLY A 7 -22.11 61.18 -19.88
N ILE A 8 -21.40 60.05 -19.94
CA ILE A 8 -20.15 59.95 -20.69
C ILE A 8 -20.46 59.81 -22.18
N ASN A 9 -20.04 60.81 -22.91
CA ASN A 9 -20.27 60.95 -24.36
C ASN A 9 -19.23 60.12 -25.14
N TRP A 10 -19.63 58.96 -25.69
CA TRP A 10 -18.78 58.04 -26.44
C TRP A 10 -18.60 58.38 -27.92
N LYS A 11 -18.74 59.65 -28.30
CA LYS A 11 -18.50 60.05 -29.69
C LYS A 11 -17.16 60.82 -29.80
N SER A 12 -16.23 60.18 -30.52
CA SER A 12 -14.98 60.70 -31.08
C SER A 12 -13.66 60.37 -30.34
N ALA A 13 -13.35 59.07 -30.34
CA ALA A 13 -11.94 58.69 -30.34
C ALA A 13 -11.72 57.64 -31.44
N LYS A 14 -11.89 58.01 -32.71
CA LYS A 14 -11.22 57.33 -33.80
C LYS A 14 -9.72 57.59 -33.63
N ALA A 15 -9.03 56.73 -32.92
CA ALA A 15 -7.57 56.71 -32.92
C ALA A 15 -7.12 56.54 -34.37
N ARG A 16 -6.61 57.61 -34.98
CA ARG A 16 -5.96 57.57 -36.28
C ARG A 16 -4.75 56.64 -36.15
N LEU A 17 -4.79 55.51 -36.84
CA LEU A 17 -3.62 54.65 -36.98
C LEU A 17 -2.45 55.54 -37.49
N PRO A 18 -1.28 55.46 -36.88
CA PRO A 18 -0.12 56.19 -37.33
C PRO A 18 0.20 55.84 -38.79
N PRO A 19 0.69 56.78 -39.60
CA PRO A 19 0.97 56.55 -41.01
C PRO A 19 1.96 55.38 -41.17
N SER A 20 1.77 54.54 -42.15
CA SER A 20 2.52 53.30 -42.41
C SER A 20 4.05 53.47 -42.28
N ARG A 21 4.58 54.61 -42.62
CA ARG A 21 6.03 54.96 -42.40
C ARG A 21 6.43 55.02 -40.94
N ALA A 22 5.57 55.53 -40.06
CA ALA A 22 5.88 55.58 -38.63
C ALA A 22 5.85 54.17 -37.96
N ILE A 23 4.93 53.35 -38.43
CA ILE A 23 4.88 51.91 -38.00
C ILE A 23 6.16 51.18 -38.49
N TRP A 24 6.57 51.42 -39.75
CA TRP A 24 7.78 50.82 -40.30
C TRP A 24 9.04 51.25 -39.57
N HIS A 25 9.19 52.54 -39.20
CA HIS A 25 10.28 53.04 -38.43
C HIS A 25 10.31 52.55 -36.98
N PHE A 26 9.14 52.27 -36.39
CA PHE A 26 9.05 51.67 -35.05
C PHE A 26 9.44 50.18 -35.11
N LEU A 27 9.02 49.44 -36.12
CA LEU A 27 9.35 48.04 -36.33
C LEU A 27 10.84 47.79 -36.63
N THR A 28 11.51 48.76 -37.29
CA THR A 28 12.94 48.67 -37.65
C THR A 28 13.88 49.21 -36.53
N ARG A 29 13.36 49.78 -35.48
CA ARG A 29 14.18 50.23 -34.36
C ARG A 29 14.63 49.03 -33.53
N THR A 30 15.93 48.99 -33.19
CA THR A 30 16.60 47.97 -32.36
C THR A 30 15.83 47.64 -31.09
N ARG A 31 15.12 48.60 -30.53
CA ARG A 31 14.30 48.47 -29.31
C ARG A 31 13.06 47.59 -29.51
N PHE A 32 12.42 47.61 -30.70
CA PHE A 32 11.26 46.74 -30.96
C PHE A 32 11.70 45.28 -31.01
N PHE A 33 12.78 44.98 -31.72
CA PHE A 33 13.35 43.63 -31.75
C PHE A 33 13.80 43.15 -30.37
N LEU A 34 14.31 44.07 -29.55
CA LEU A 34 14.69 43.79 -28.15
C LEU A 34 13.48 43.42 -27.29
N PHE A 35 12.34 44.14 -27.43
CA PHE A 35 11.09 43.77 -26.75
C PHE A 35 10.51 42.47 -27.21
N VAL A 36 10.54 42.18 -28.52
CA VAL A 36 10.10 40.89 -29.06
C VAL A 36 11.00 39.75 -28.57
N ALA A 37 12.30 39.97 -28.56
CA ALA A 37 13.26 38.96 -28.06
C ALA A 37 13.04 38.71 -26.55
N ILE A 38 12.88 39.76 -25.74
CA ILE A 38 12.58 39.62 -24.30
C ILE A 38 11.25 38.91 -24.10
N GLY A 39 10.21 39.26 -24.85
CA GLY A 39 8.91 38.58 -24.80
C GLY A 39 9.01 37.08 -25.17
N ALA A 40 9.78 36.76 -26.20
CA ALA A 40 10.03 35.36 -26.60
C ALA A 40 10.80 34.60 -25.51
N ILE A 41 11.82 35.25 -24.91
CA ILE A 41 12.57 34.64 -23.80
C ILE A 41 11.67 34.41 -22.59
N VAL A 42 10.81 35.37 -22.24
CA VAL A 42 9.84 35.24 -21.13
C VAL A 42 8.86 34.10 -21.41
N VAL A 43 8.35 33.98 -22.63
CA VAL A 43 7.45 32.89 -23.03
C VAL A 43 8.17 31.53 -23.01
N LEU A 44 9.43 31.47 -23.46
CA LEU A 44 10.24 30.27 -23.43
C LEU A 44 10.58 29.87 -21.99
N LEU A 45 10.94 30.84 -21.13
CA LEU A 45 11.18 30.60 -19.71
C LEU A 45 9.89 30.19 -19.01
N TRP A 46 8.76 30.82 -19.32
CA TRP A 46 7.47 30.44 -18.75
C TRP A 46 7.06 29.02 -19.20
N ARG A 47 7.25 28.68 -20.47
CA ARG A 47 7.01 27.32 -20.97
C ARG A 47 7.98 26.29 -20.38
N SER A 48 9.24 26.68 -20.17
CA SER A 48 10.24 25.83 -19.51
C SER A 48 9.95 25.64 -18.02
N LEU A 49 9.41 26.66 -17.36
CA LEU A 49 9.04 26.59 -15.93
C LEU A 49 7.64 25.99 -15.71
N SER A 50 6.75 26.12 -16.69
CA SER A 50 5.41 25.52 -16.67
C SER A 50 5.34 24.13 -17.33
N GLY A 51 6.49 23.60 -17.77
CA GLY A 51 6.61 22.23 -18.20
C GLY A 51 5.98 21.31 -17.15
N SER A 52 4.97 20.59 -17.56
CA SER A 52 3.96 19.95 -16.76
C SER A 52 4.58 19.08 -15.64
N ALA A 53 4.45 19.53 -14.41
CA ALA A 53 4.72 18.68 -13.24
C ALA A 53 3.92 17.35 -13.29
N GLY A 54 2.85 17.31 -14.08
CA GLY A 54 2.02 16.14 -14.30
C GLY A 54 2.69 15.02 -15.09
N ASP A 55 3.55 15.36 -16.06
CA ASP A 55 4.25 14.32 -16.85
C ASP A 55 5.40 13.69 -16.07
N LEU A 56 6.01 14.44 -15.15
CA LEU A 56 7.04 13.89 -14.28
C LEU A 56 6.47 12.95 -13.20
N GLN A 57 5.23 13.16 -12.75
CA GLN A 57 4.56 12.28 -11.79
C GLN A 57 4.36 10.85 -12.32
N ARG A 58 4.28 10.66 -13.64
CA ARG A 58 4.12 9.32 -14.24
C ARG A 58 5.39 8.48 -14.22
N PHE A 59 6.56 9.10 -14.05
CA PHE A 59 7.86 8.41 -14.07
C PHE A 59 8.46 8.18 -12.69
N TYR A 60 7.92 8.82 -11.69
CA TYR A 60 8.34 8.60 -10.32
C TYR A 60 7.27 7.80 -9.63
N CYS A 61 7.63 6.62 -9.17
CA CYS A 61 6.86 5.90 -8.15
C CYS A 61 6.64 6.77 -6.91
N PHE A 62 7.33 7.89 -6.85
CA PHE A 62 7.28 8.90 -5.81
C PHE A 62 6.88 10.24 -6.44
N GLY A 63 5.59 10.52 -6.50
CA GLY A 63 5.17 11.90 -6.75
C GLY A 63 5.79 12.77 -5.66
N PRO A 64 6.61 13.79 -6.01
CA PRO A 64 7.11 14.68 -4.98
C PRO A 64 5.92 15.38 -4.34
N SER A 65 5.48 14.90 -3.18
CA SER A 65 4.50 15.59 -2.34
C SER A 65 5.07 16.91 -1.81
N LYS A 66 6.39 17.12 -2.00
CA LYS A 66 7.12 18.30 -1.57
C LYS A 66 7.51 19.15 -2.78
N SER A 67 7.28 20.48 -2.69
CA SER A 67 7.89 21.40 -3.65
C SER A 67 9.42 21.35 -3.53
N PRO A 68 10.19 21.72 -4.58
CA PRO A 68 11.65 21.76 -4.51
C PRO A 68 12.20 22.60 -3.34
N MET A 69 11.43 23.60 -2.87
CA MET A 69 11.80 24.41 -1.72
C MET A 69 11.65 23.67 -0.38
N GLN A 70 10.82 22.65 -0.34
CA GLN A 70 10.57 21.82 0.85
C GLN A 70 11.43 20.55 0.90
N MET A 71 12.21 20.31 -0.15
CA MET A 71 13.11 19.17 -0.25
C MET A 71 14.38 19.40 0.56
N SER A 72 14.88 18.38 1.22
CA SER A 72 16.23 18.35 1.79
C SER A 72 17.31 18.52 0.70
N PRO A 73 18.55 18.90 1.06
CA PRO A 73 19.63 18.99 0.07
C PRO A 73 19.83 17.70 -0.75
N ASN A 74 19.74 16.54 -0.11
CA ASN A 74 19.89 15.25 -0.79
C ASN A 74 18.72 14.96 -1.74
N GLU A 75 17.48 15.23 -1.32
CA GLU A 75 16.30 15.09 -2.17
C GLU A 75 16.37 16.02 -3.38
N ARG A 76 16.87 17.27 -3.20
CA ARG A 76 17.09 18.19 -4.33
C ARG A 76 18.13 17.66 -5.33
N VAL A 77 19.25 17.11 -4.84
CA VAL A 77 20.28 16.55 -5.73
C VAL A 77 19.69 15.41 -6.54
N GLN A 78 18.95 14.50 -5.90
CA GLN A 78 18.29 13.40 -6.60
C GLN A 78 17.27 13.94 -7.61
N TRP A 79 16.41 14.86 -7.21
CA TRP A 79 15.41 15.46 -8.08
C TRP A 79 16.04 16.17 -9.29
N THR A 80 17.11 16.96 -9.07
CA THR A 80 17.85 17.63 -10.14
C THR A 80 18.53 16.64 -11.08
N SER A 81 19.10 15.56 -10.54
CA SER A 81 19.70 14.49 -11.34
C SER A 81 18.66 13.84 -12.26
N HIS A 82 17.48 13.58 -11.74
CA HIS A 82 16.39 13.03 -12.53
C HIS A 82 15.90 13.97 -13.62
N LEU A 83 15.79 15.27 -13.35
CA LEU A 83 15.40 16.27 -14.35
C LEU A 83 16.41 16.38 -15.51
N GLN A 84 17.67 16.05 -15.26
CA GLN A 84 18.74 16.07 -16.27
C GLN A 84 18.81 14.77 -17.09
N THR A 85 18.14 13.71 -16.64
CA THR A 85 18.09 12.44 -17.38
C THR A 85 17.01 12.57 -18.46
N PRO A 86 17.36 12.48 -19.75
CA PRO A 86 16.35 12.50 -20.80
C PRO A 86 15.44 11.27 -20.65
N VAL A 87 14.14 11.53 -20.46
CA VAL A 87 13.15 10.48 -20.46
C VAL A 87 12.75 10.24 -21.91
N ILE A 88 13.15 9.10 -22.45
CA ILE A 88 12.74 8.66 -23.76
C ILE A 88 11.44 7.87 -23.58
N PHE A 89 10.32 8.46 -23.98
CA PHE A 89 9.07 7.74 -24.09
C PHE A 89 9.09 6.89 -25.35
N ASN A 90 9.25 5.60 -25.17
CA ASN A 90 9.09 4.67 -26.25
C ASN A 90 7.59 4.35 -26.43
N HIS A 91 6.89 5.17 -27.18
CA HIS A 91 5.63 4.73 -27.78
C HIS A 91 5.99 3.85 -28.98
N HIS A 92 6.19 2.57 -28.72
CA HIS A 92 6.39 1.61 -29.80
C HIS A 92 5.04 1.06 -30.25
N ASP A 93 4.94 0.83 -31.56
CA ASP A 93 3.96 -0.12 -32.04
C ASP A 93 4.17 -1.47 -31.34
N PRO A 94 3.09 -2.25 -31.12
CA PRO A 94 3.21 -3.55 -30.47
C PRO A 94 4.31 -4.39 -31.15
N ILE A 95 5.25 -4.88 -30.36
CA ILE A 95 6.32 -5.74 -30.87
C ILE A 95 5.74 -7.13 -31.14
N GLU A 96 5.80 -7.57 -32.39
CA GLU A 96 5.47 -8.96 -32.73
C GLU A 96 6.66 -9.85 -32.39
N ILE A 97 6.46 -10.75 -31.40
CA ILE A 97 7.45 -11.74 -31.00
C ILE A 97 7.00 -13.08 -31.57
N ASN A 98 7.73 -13.60 -32.53
CA ASN A 98 7.41 -14.88 -33.21
C ASN A 98 8.02 -16.10 -32.51
N SER A 99 8.51 -15.97 -31.28
CA SER A 99 9.06 -17.08 -30.50
C SER A 99 8.18 -17.42 -29.31
N THR A 100 7.86 -18.69 -29.12
CA THR A 100 7.12 -19.20 -27.95
C THR A 100 7.96 -19.20 -26.68
N ASP A 101 9.28 -19.06 -26.79
CA ASP A 101 10.23 -19.10 -25.68
C ASP A 101 10.48 -17.71 -25.09
N ILE A 102 9.91 -16.67 -25.69
CA ILE A 102 10.03 -15.28 -25.23
C ILE A 102 8.67 -14.80 -24.74
N GLN A 103 8.58 -14.48 -23.45
CA GLN A 103 7.42 -13.85 -22.87
C GLN A 103 7.63 -12.33 -22.82
N HIS A 104 6.78 -11.59 -23.49
CA HIS A 104 6.70 -10.13 -23.35
C HIS A 104 5.60 -9.78 -22.38
N VAL A 105 5.92 -8.98 -21.36
CA VAL A 105 4.97 -8.52 -20.36
C VAL A 105 5.06 -7.00 -20.29
N ASP A 106 3.95 -6.32 -20.56
CA ASP A 106 3.81 -4.89 -20.35
C ASP A 106 3.18 -4.64 -18.98
N LEU A 107 3.95 -4.04 -18.06
CA LEU A 107 3.48 -3.69 -16.72
C LEU A 107 2.85 -2.29 -16.67
N ASN A 108 2.94 -1.49 -17.74
CA ASN A 108 2.38 -0.14 -17.75
C ASN A 108 0.85 -0.15 -17.78
N ASP A 109 0.26 -1.22 -18.35
CA ASP A 109 -1.19 -1.37 -18.47
C ASP A 109 -1.85 -2.01 -17.24
N ILE A 110 -1.05 -2.47 -16.26
CA ILE A 110 -1.52 -3.05 -15.00
C ILE A 110 -1.89 -1.91 -14.04
N GLU A 111 -2.95 -1.19 -14.34
CA GLU A 111 -3.47 -0.12 -13.53
C GLU A 111 -4.70 -0.58 -12.74
N THR A 112 -4.87 0.00 -11.56
CA THR A 112 -6.11 -0.16 -10.80
C THR A 112 -7.25 0.52 -11.56
N PRO A 113 -8.30 -0.19 -11.99
CA PRO A 113 -9.39 0.43 -12.75
C PRO A 113 -10.03 1.58 -11.98
N PRO A 114 -10.49 2.64 -12.69
CA PRO A 114 -11.20 3.74 -12.06
C PRO A 114 -12.51 3.27 -11.41
N LYS A 115 -12.91 3.96 -10.35
CA LYS A 115 -14.18 3.70 -9.62
C LYS A 115 -15.37 3.54 -10.58
N GLY A 116 -16.20 2.54 -10.36
CA GLY A 116 -17.44 2.32 -11.10
C GLY A 116 -17.33 1.38 -12.30
N LYS A 117 -16.16 0.85 -12.62
CA LYS A 117 -16.03 -0.26 -13.58
C LYS A 117 -16.13 -1.61 -12.86
N PRO A 118 -16.60 -2.69 -13.55
CA PRO A 118 -16.49 -4.04 -13.02
C PRO A 118 -15.05 -4.33 -12.62
N ARG A 119 -14.87 -4.94 -11.45
CA ARG A 119 -13.55 -5.35 -10.99
C ARG A 119 -13.07 -6.54 -11.80
N THR A 120 -11.91 -6.41 -12.40
CA THR A 120 -11.26 -7.44 -13.22
C THR A 120 -9.80 -7.64 -12.81
N GLU A 121 -9.38 -6.94 -11.76
CA GLU A 121 -8.03 -7.01 -11.25
C GLU A 121 -7.74 -8.38 -10.63
N ARG A 122 -6.56 -8.91 -10.90
CA ARG A 122 -6.12 -10.17 -10.31
C ARG A 122 -5.53 -9.95 -8.92
N VAL A 123 -6.03 -10.73 -7.96
CA VAL A 123 -5.63 -10.65 -6.55
C VAL A 123 -4.82 -11.90 -6.18
N LEU A 124 -3.66 -11.69 -5.56
CA LEU A 124 -2.87 -12.75 -4.95
C LEU A 124 -3.10 -12.77 -3.45
N ILE A 125 -3.68 -13.85 -2.92
CA ILE A 125 -3.83 -14.04 -1.47
C ILE A 125 -2.65 -14.84 -0.95
N LEU A 126 -1.95 -14.30 0.05
CA LEU A 126 -0.74 -14.88 0.64
C LEU A 126 -0.94 -15.20 2.12
N THR A 127 -0.69 -16.45 2.50
CA THR A 127 -0.83 -16.93 3.88
C THR A 127 0.40 -17.73 4.30
N PRO A 128 1.30 -17.19 5.11
CA PRO A 128 2.36 -17.96 5.75
C PRO A 128 1.79 -18.82 6.88
N LEU A 129 2.23 -20.07 6.96
CA LEU A 129 1.73 -21.08 7.89
C LEU A 129 2.87 -21.69 8.71
N ARG A 130 2.64 -21.84 10.01
CA ARG A 130 3.46 -22.63 10.91
C ARG A 130 2.60 -23.16 12.07
N ASP A 131 2.59 -24.48 12.27
CA ASP A 131 1.76 -25.15 13.28
C ASP A 131 0.31 -24.66 13.25
N ALA A 132 -0.30 -24.70 12.06
CA ALA A 132 -1.57 -24.07 11.73
C ALA A 132 -2.71 -25.06 11.45
N ALA A 133 -2.49 -26.38 11.57
CA ALA A 133 -3.47 -27.40 11.24
C ALA A 133 -4.89 -27.13 11.80
N PRO A 134 -5.08 -26.65 13.05
CA PRO A 134 -6.42 -26.43 13.61
C PRO A 134 -7.22 -25.31 12.93
N TYR A 135 -6.59 -24.41 12.19
CA TYR A 135 -7.21 -23.20 11.64
C TYR A 135 -7.51 -23.31 10.14
N ILE A 136 -6.89 -24.27 9.43
CA ILE A 136 -6.89 -24.34 7.96
C ILE A 136 -8.31 -24.57 7.42
N GLU A 137 -9.10 -25.47 8.00
CA GLU A 137 -10.47 -25.76 7.53
C GLU A 137 -11.34 -24.50 7.56
N GLN A 138 -11.36 -23.79 8.69
CA GLN A 138 -12.11 -22.53 8.82
C GLN A 138 -11.60 -21.45 7.87
N HIS A 139 -10.29 -21.36 7.66
CA HIS A 139 -9.70 -20.44 6.71
C HIS A 139 -10.25 -20.62 5.30
N PHE A 140 -10.31 -21.88 4.80
CA PHE A 140 -10.87 -22.18 3.49
C PHE A 140 -12.38 -21.99 3.41
N ASP A 141 -13.10 -22.21 4.49
CA ASP A 141 -14.53 -21.92 4.55
C ASP A 141 -14.80 -20.40 4.43
N LEU A 142 -13.99 -19.56 5.05
CA LEU A 142 -14.07 -18.12 4.90
C LEU A 142 -13.64 -17.65 3.50
N LEU A 143 -12.56 -18.19 2.95
CA LEU A 143 -12.13 -17.88 1.59
C LEU A 143 -13.19 -18.26 0.55
N SER A 144 -13.85 -19.40 0.72
CA SER A 144 -14.92 -19.88 -0.18
C SER A 144 -16.17 -19.00 -0.15
N GLN A 145 -16.32 -18.15 0.87
CA GLN A 145 -17.45 -17.22 1.00
C GLN A 145 -17.15 -15.82 0.43
N LEU A 146 -15.93 -15.55 -0.02
CA LEU A 146 -15.59 -14.28 -0.65
C LEU A 146 -16.48 -14.03 -1.86
N THR A 147 -16.96 -12.80 -2.01
CA THR A 147 -17.81 -12.38 -3.12
C THR A 147 -17.04 -11.96 -4.35
N TYR A 148 -15.74 -11.68 -4.19
CA TYR A 148 -14.87 -11.40 -5.31
C TYR A 148 -14.75 -12.62 -6.23
N ASP A 149 -14.73 -12.40 -7.54
CA ASP A 149 -14.67 -13.48 -8.52
C ASP A 149 -13.44 -14.37 -8.28
N HIS A 150 -13.67 -15.61 -7.89
CA HIS A 150 -12.62 -16.57 -7.57
C HIS A 150 -11.70 -16.87 -8.76
N SER A 151 -12.20 -16.73 -10.00
CA SER A 151 -11.38 -16.88 -11.20
C SER A 151 -10.31 -15.79 -11.35
N LEU A 152 -10.40 -14.72 -10.55
CA LEU A 152 -9.42 -13.62 -10.45
C LEU A 152 -8.53 -13.72 -9.22
N ILE A 153 -8.69 -14.77 -8.40
CA ILE A 153 -7.92 -14.96 -7.17
C ILE A 153 -6.91 -16.09 -7.35
N ASP A 154 -5.65 -15.79 -7.10
CA ASP A 154 -4.59 -16.77 -6.92
C ASP A 154 -4.27 -16.94 -5.43
N LEU A 155 -4.16 -18.17 -4.95
CA LEU A 155 -3.80 -18.49 -3.57
C LEU A 155 -2.35 -18.95 -3.49
N ALA A 156 -1.62 -18.51 -2.48
CA ALA A 156 -0.32 -19.08 -2.17
C ALA A 156 -0.07 -19.19 -0.67
N PHE A 157 0.43 -20.32 -0.27
CA PHE A 157 0.72 -20.67 1.11
C PHE A 157 2.20 -21.00 1.27
N LEU A 158 2.82 -20.56 2.34
CA LEU A 158 4.15 -21.02 2.71
C LEU A 158 4.02 -21.84 3.98
N VAL A 159 4.48 -23.09 3.92
CA VAL A 159 4.60 -23.97 5.10
C VAL A 159 6.08 -24.12 5.43
N GLY A 160 6.44 -23.83 6.68
CA GLY A 160 7.82 -23.98 7.13
C GLY A 160 7.93 -24.12 8.65
N ASP A 161 8.93 -24.86 9.10
CA ASP A 161 9.22 -25.11 10.51
C ASP A 161 8.00 -25.64 11.31
N SER A 162 7.04 -26.31 10.66
CA SER A 162 5.85 -26.87 11.30
C SER A 162 6.16 -28.25 11.90
N SER A 163 5.63 -28.49 13.09
CA SER A 163 5.76 -29.75 13.82
C SER A 163 4.47 -30.58 13.87
N ASP A 164 3.36 -29.99 13.37
CA ASP A 164 2.03 -30.59 13.29
C ASP A 164 1.68 -31.04 11.85
N ASP A 165 0.45 -31.47 11.64
CA ASP A 165 -0.06 -31.94 10.34
C ASP A 165 -0.44 -30.78 9.38
N THR A 166 0.09 -29.56 9.56
CA THR A 166 -0.23 -28.38 8.74
C THR A 166 -0.17 -28.67 7.25
N MET A 167 0.90 -29.29 6.77
CA MET A 167 1.07 -29.59 5.33
C MET A 167 0.00 -30.55 4.81
N ALA A 168 -0.29 -31.62 5.54
CA ALA A 168 -1.26 -32.64 5.11
C ALA A 168 -2.69 -32.05 5.10
N VAL A 169 -3.05 -31.28 6.12
CA VAL A 169 -4.36 -30.62 6.20
C VAL A 169 -4.50 -29.57 5.10
N LEU A 170 -3.45 -28.77 4.84
CA LEU A 170 -3.44 -27.79 3.76
C LEU A 170 -3.67 -28.43 2.39
N ALA A 171 -2.93 -29.48 2.07
CA ALA A 171 -3.07 -30.19 0.80
C ALA A 171 -4.49 -30.73 0.60
N LYS A 172 -5.04 -31.39 1.63
CA LYS A 172 -6.41 -31.90 1.62
C LYS A 172 -7.47 -30.81 1.38
N GLU A 173 -7.35 -29.70 2.08
CA GLU A 173 -8.33 -28.61 1.95
C GLU A 173 -8.20 -27.89 0.60
N LEU A 174 -7.00 -27.72 0.07
CA LEU A 174 -6.79 -27.20 -1.28
C LEU A 174 -7.39 -28.10 -2.34
N GLU A 175 -7.19 -29.43 -2.24
CA GLU A 175 -7.84 -30.39 -3.14
C GLU A 175 -9.37 -30.28 -3.05
N ARG A 176 -9.92 -30.19 -1.83
CA ARG A 176 -11.36 -30.01 -1.60
C ARG A 176 -11.92 -28.78 -2.32
N VAL A 177 -11.22 -27.65 -2.25
CA VAL A 177 -11.69 -26.37 -2.80
C VAL A 177 -11.48 -26.31 -4.31
N GLN A 178 -10.36 -26.81 -4.83
CA GLN A 178 -10.04 -26.77 -6.26
C GLN A 178 -10.74 -27.85 -7.09
N SER A 179 -11.22 -28.94 -6.46
CA SER A 179 -11.97 -30.03 -7.12
C SER A 179 -13.46 -29.74 -7.27
N ARG A 180 -13.97 -28.63 -6.72
CA ARG A 180 -15.38 -28.25 -6.89
C ARG A 180 -15.62 -27.91 -8.36
N PRO A 181 -16.58 -28.59 -9.03
CA PRO A 181 -17.00 -28.21 -10.36
C PRO A 181 -17.57 -26.81 -10.30
N ASP A 182 -17.61 -25.92 -10.99
CA ASP A 182 -18.38 -24.70 -11.06
C ASP A 182 -17.98 -23.55 -10.10
N SER A 183 -17.49 -22.50 -10.66
CA SER A 183 -17.47 -21.11 -10.16
C SER A 183 -16.88 -20.82 -8.77
N VAL A 184 -16.54 -21.82 -8.00
CA VAL A 184 -16.03 -21.65 -6.62
C VAL A 184 -14.53 -21.96 -6.50
N ALA A 185 -13.95 -22.65 -7.49
CA ALA A 185 -12.51 -22.90 -7.54
C ALA A 185 -11.76 -21.59 -7.79
N PHE A 186 -10.67 -21.40 -7.07
CA PHE A 186 -9.78 -20.27 -7.32
C PHE A 186 -9.00 -20.44 -8.62
N HIS A 187 -8.55 -19.33 -9.22
CA HIS A 187 -7.82 -19.39 -10.48
C HIS A 187 -6.59 -20.31 -10.42
N SER A 188 -5.80 -20.16 -9.37
CA SER A 188 -4.69 -21.09 -9.09
C SER A 188 -4.39 -21.15 -7.60
N ALA A 189 -3.70 -22.23 -7.19
CA ALA A 189 -3.20 -22.38 -5.83
C ALA A 189 -1.76 -22.89 -5.86
N MET A 190 -0.93 -22.42 -4.91
CA MET A 190 0.47 -22.78 -4.77
C MET A 190 0.80 -23.08 -3.31
N ILE A 191 1.54 -24.16 -3.08
CA ILE A 191 2.18 -24.43 -1.79
C ILE A 191 3.68 -24.23 -1.98
N VAL A 192 4.27 -23.39 -1.12
CA VAL A 192 5.71 -23.17 -1.00
C VAL A 192 6.15 -23.81 0.31
N GLU A 193 7.09 -24.74 0.24
CA GLU A 193 7.68 -25.37 1.42
C GLU A 193 9.06 -24.80 1.66
N LYS A 194 9.28 -24.25 2.87
CA LYS A 194 10.57 -23.67 3.23
C LYS A 194 10.77 -23.61 4.73
N ASP A 195 11.71 -24.40 5.23
CA ASP A 195 12.18 -24.33 6.61
C ASP A 195 13.28 -23.28 6.74
N PHE A 196 13.19 -22.48 7.80
CA PHE A 196 14.16 -21.43 8.14
C PHE A 196 15.03 -21.83 9.35
N GLY A 197 14.75 -22.98 9.97
CA GLY A 197 15.42 -23.46 11.16
C GLY A 197 15.13 -22.59 12.40
N VAL A 198 13.89 -22.07 12.49
CA VAL A 198 13.47 -21.24 13.61
C VAL A 198 13.18 -22.14 14.82
N THR A 199 14.06 -22.09 15.82
CA THR A 199 13.97 -22.90 17.05
C THR A 199 13.07 -22.28 18.13
N LEU A 200 12.45 -21.12 17.86
CA LEU A 200 11.55 -20.47 18.82
C LEU A 200 10.32 -21.34 19.08
N GLY A 201 10.07 -21.66 20.35
CA GLY A 201 8.90 -22.40 20.78
C GLY A 201 7.60 -21.73 20.34
N GLN A 202 6.57 -22.56 20.06
CA GLN A 202 5.24 -22.07 19.67
C GLN A 202 4.28 -21.93 20.85
N ASN A 203 4.70 -22.34 22.08
CA ASN A 203 3.86 -22.11 23.24
C ASN A 203 3.68 -20.61 23.52
N VAL A 204 2.60 -20.25 24.19
CA VAL A 204 2.20 -18.85 24.44
C VAL A 204 3.29 -18.07 25.18
N GLU A 205 3.94 -18.67 26.17
CA GLU A 205 4.97 -18.01 26.96
C GLU A 205 6.21 -17.68 26.13
N ASP A 206 6.70 -18.63 25.30
CA ASP A 206 7.86 -18.42 24.45
C ASP A 206 7.56 -17.40 23.33
N ARG A 207 6.36 -17.45 22.75
CA ARG A 207 5.93 -16.54 21.68
C ARG A 207 5.80 -15.09 22.14
N HIS A 208 5.39 -14.87 23.39
CA HIS A 208 5.13 -13.55 23.95
C HIS A 208 6.26 -13.01 24.81
N GLY A 209 7.37 -13.73 24.95
CA GLY A 209 8.56 -13.19 25.62
C GLY A 209 9.16 -12.01 24.86
N PHE A 210 9.46 -10.91 25.55
CA PHE A 210 10.03 -9.69 24.93
C PHE A 210 11.27 -9.98 24.10
N ALA A 211 12.22 -10.76 24.61
CA ALA A 211 13.46 -11.10 23.91
C ALA A 211 13.24 -11.91 22.62
N ALA A 212 12.13 -12.63 22.52
CA ALA A 212 11.78 -13.42 21.34
C ALA A 212 11.19 -12.58 20.21
N GLN A 213 10.66 -11.37 20.47
CA GLN A 213 9.93 -10.58 19.50
C GLN A 213 10.80 -10.16 18.31
N GLY A 214 11.98 -9.63 18.55
CA GLY A 214 12.88 -9.21 17.49
C GLY A 214 13.25 -10.34 16.52
N PRO A 215 13.82 -11.47 17.00
CA PRO A 215 14.09 -12.63 16.16
C PRO A 215 12.86 -13.20 15.45
N ARG A 216 11.71 -13.29 16.15
CA ARG A 216 10.46 -13.81 15.59
C ARG A 216 9.97 -12.94 14.43
N ARG A 217 9.91 -11.62 14.60
CA ARG A 217 9.48 -10.68 13.54
C ARG A 217 10.41 -10.73 12.33
N LYS A 218 11.73 -10.79 12.54
CA LYS A 218 12.71 -10.97 11.46
C LYS A 218 12.48 -12.27 10.68
N ALA A 219 12.17 -13.36 11.37
CA ALA A 219 11.85 -14.64 10.73
C ALA A 219 10.54 -14.60 9.94
N MET A 220 9.50 -13.97 10.49
CA MET A 220 8.21 -13.79 9.81
C MET A 220 8.37 -12.90 8.56
N GLY A 221 9.14 -11.80 8.65
CA GLY A 221 9.44 -10.96 7.49
C GLY A 221 10.16 -11.74 6.39
N ARG A 222 11.09 -12.63 6.77
CA ARG A 222 11.75 -13.53 5.80
C ARG A 222 10.76 -14.47 5.14
N ALA A 223 9.89 -15.11 5.91
CA ALA A 223 8.89 -16.05 5.39
C ALA A 223 7.94 -15.36 4.41
N ARG A 224 7.44 -14.16 4.75
CA ARG A 224 6.59 -13.36 3.85
C ARG A 224 7.32 -13.02 2.53
N ASN A 225 8.59 -12.64 2.59
CA ASN A 225 9.37 -12.30 1.38
C ASN A 225 9.60 -13.52 0.48
N TYR A 226 9.86 -14.69 1.05
CA TYR A 226 10.00 -15.93 0.27
C TYR A 226 8.69 -16.29 -0.45
N LEU A 227 7.57 -16.22 0.29
CA LEU A 227 6.25 -16.50 -0.29
C LEU A 227 5.91 -15.51 -1.41
N LEU A 228 6.12 -14.23 -1.18
CA LEU A 228 5.88 -13.18 -2.18
C LEU A 228 6.70 -13.41 -3.45
N SER A 229 8.01 -13.66 -3.27
CA SER A 229 8.93 -13.87 -4.40
C SER A 229 8.61 -15.11 -5.23
N ALA A 230 8.07 -16.15 -4.59
CA ALA A 230 7.68 -17.36 -5.27
C ALA A 230 6.34 -17.24 -6.02
N ALA A 231 5.40 -16.48 -5.46
CA ALA A 231 4.01 -16.48 -5.91
C ALA A 231 3.60 -15.29 -6.77
N MET A 232 4.26 -14.13 -6.61
CA MET A 232 3.86 -12.92 -7.32
C MET A 232 4.19 -12.99 -8.80
N LYS A 233 3.16 -12.84 -9.64
CA LYS A 233 3.25 -12.84 -11.09
C LYS A 233 2.98 -11.44 -11.67
N PRO A 234 3.37 -11.19 -12.93
CA PRO A 234 3.13 -9.90 -13.59
C PRO A 234 1.68 -9.45 -13.58
N GLU A 235 0.73 -10.36 -13.76
CA GLU A 235 -0.70 -10.06 -13.86
C GLU A 235 -1.36 -9.66 -12.54
N HIS A 236 -0.74 -9.88 -11.40
CA HIS A 236 -1.32 -9.48 -10.11
C HIS A 236 -1.35 -7.96 -9.98
N THR A 237 -2.51 -7.41 -9.71
CA THR A 237 -2.71 -5.97 -9.42
C THR A 237 -2.69 -5.70 -7.92
N TRP A 238 -3.19 -6.66 -7.14
CA TRP A 238 -3.28 -6.58 -5.69
C TRP A 238 -2.67 -7.79 -5.02
N VAL A 239 -2.09 -7.58 -3.84
CA VAL A 239 -1.59 -8.61 -2.93
C VAL A 239 -2.36 -8.50 -1.62
N TYR A 240 -3.05 -9.55 -1.22
CA TYR A 240 -3.79 -9.62 0.02
C TYR A 240 -3.12 -10.60 0.99
N TRP A 241 -2.45 -10.05 1.99
CA TRP A 241 -1.89 -10.82 3.09
C TRP A 241 -3.00 -11.15 4.09
N ARG A 242 -3.19 -12.42 4.37
CA ARG A 242 -4.24 -12.88 5.26
C ARG A 242 -3.72 -14.00 6.16
N ASP A 243 -3.77 -13.80 7.47
CA ASP A 243 -3.41 -14.84 8.43
C ASP A 243 -4.48 -15.93 8.49
N VAL A 244 -4.07 -17.14 8.88
CA VAL A 244 -4.91 -18.35 8.86
C VAL A 244 -5.94 -18.40 9.98
N ASP A 245 -5.66 -17.72 11.08
CA ASP A 245 -6.41 -17.75 12.34
C ASP A 245 -7.45 -16.62 12.49
N ILE A 246 -7.89 -16.10 11.36
CA ILE A 246 -9.06 -15.22 11.29
C ILE A 246 -10.32 -16.06 11.55
N LYS A 247 -11.13 -15.62 12.52
CA LYS A 247 -12.39 -16.25 12.93
C LYS A 247 -13.56 -15.86 12.05
N ASP A 248 -13.63 -14.58 11.67
CA ASP A 248 -14.67 -14.03 10.80
C ASP A 248 -14.20 -12.74 10.11
N SER A 249 -14.72 -12.50 8.93
CA SER A 249 -14.48 -11.28 8.16
C SER A 249 -15.62 -11.03 7.17
N PRO A 250 -15.89 -9.76 6.80
CA PRO A 250 -16.86 -9.47 5.74
C PRO A 250 -16.53 -10.23 4.45
N LYS A 251 -17.52 -10.82 3.83
CA LYS A 251 -17.36 -11.58 2.56
C LYS A 251 -16.93 -10.68 1.40
N THR A 252 -17.21 -9.39 1.49
CA THR A 252 -16.89 -8.33 0.52
C THR A 252 -15.54 -7.66 0.80
N ILE A 253 -14.70 -8.23 1.68
CA ILE A 253 -13.50 -7.56 2.18
C ILE A 253 -12.55 -7.11 1.07
N ILE A 254 -12.42 -7.90 0.01
CA ILE A 254 -11.54 -7.57 -1.12
C ILE A 254 -12.08 -6.34 -1.86
N GLU A 255 -13.37 -6.37 -2.24
CA GLU A 255 -14.03 -5.27 -2.94
C GLU A 255 -14.09 -4.01 -2.08
N ASP A 256 -14.39 -4.15 -0.80
CA ASP A 256 -14.42 -3.04 0.16
C ASP A 256 -13.05 -2.37 0.23
N PHE A 257 -11.98 -3.14 0.38
CA PHE A 257 -10.62 -2.59 0.45
C PHE A 257 -10.17 -1.96 -0.87
N MET A 258 -10.44 -2.61 -1.98
CA MET A 258 -10.12 -2.09 -3.31
C MET A 258 -10.88 -0.79 -3.61
N ALA A 259 -12.09 -0.60 -3.05
CA ALA A 259 -12.88 0.62 -3.22
C ALA A 259 -12.19 1.86 -2.63
N HIS A 260 -11.40 1.70 -1.59
CA HIS A 260 -10.59 2.76 -1.00
C HIS A 260 -9.40 3.18 -1.89
N ASN A 261 -8.93 2.30 -2.77
CA ASN A 261 -7.82 2.52 -3.69
C ASN A 261 -6.55 3.06 -3.01
N ARG A 262 -6.22 2.55 -1.82
CA ARG A 262 -5.01 2.91 -1.08
C ARG A 262 -3.86 1.99 -1.45
N ASP A 263 -2.62 2.47 -1.31
CA ASP A 263 -1.44 1.67 -1.66
C ASP A 263 -1.24 0.54 -0.65
N VAL A 264 -1.47 0.81 0.62
CA VAL A 264 -1.49 -0.16 1.72
C VAL A 264 -2.69 0.15 2.62
N LEU A 265 -3.52 -0.86 2.88
CA LEU A 265 -4.73 -0.73 3.69
C LEU A 265 -4.88 -1.91 4.65
N VAL A 266 -5.22 -1.61 5.91
CA VAL A 266 -5.47 -2.62 6.96
C VAL A 266 -6.78 -2.35 7.70
N PRO A 267 -7.51 -3.39 8.11
CA PRO A 267 -8.69 -3.26 8.98
C PRO A 267 -8.27 -3.18 10.44
N ASN A 268 -9.21 -2.89 11.30
CA ASN A 268 -9.06 -3.07 12.74
C ASN A 268 -9.23 -4.57 13.08
N ILE A 269 -8.46 -5.08 14.02
CA ILE A 269 -8.49 -6.50 14.39
C ILE A 269 -8.96 -6.63 15.84
N TRP A 270 -10.07 -7.33 15.99
CA TRP A 270 -10.67 -7.59 17.30
C TRP A 270 -10.89 -9.09 17.49
N PHE A 271 -11.30 -9.51 18.72
CA PHE A 271 -11.68 -10.88 19.05
C PHE A 271 -12.98 -10.90 19.88
N HIS A 272 -13.67 -12.03 19.83
CA HIS A 272 -14.77 -12.33 20.75
C HIS A 272 -14.28 -13.30 21.82
N ARG A 273 -14.65 -13.03 23.09
CA ARG A 273 -14.47 -13.95 24.21
C ARG A 273 -15.82 -14.15 24.91
N TYR A 274 -16.20 -15.40 25.08
CA TYR A 274 -17.43 -15.74 25.76
C TYR A 274 -17.11 -16.13 27.21
N GLU A 275 -17.46 -15.27 28.15
CA GLU A 275 -17.29 -15.51 29.58
C GLU A 275 -18.65 -15.46 30.29
N ASN A 276 -19.02 -16.54 31.00
CA ASN A 276 -20.28 -16.65 31.75
C ASN A 276 -21.54 -16.31 30.93
N GLY A 277 -21.55 -16.64 29.64
CA GLY A 277 -22.65 -16.34 28.72
C GLY A 277 -22.70 -14.89 28.22
N VAL A 278 -21.69 -14.10 28.50
CA VAL A 278 -21.52 -12.74 28.00
C VAL A 278 -20.47 -12.74 26.90
N ASP A 279 -20.81 -12.14 25.76
CA ASP A 279 -19.89 -11.88 24.68
C ASP A 279 -19.07 -10.62 24.99
N ILE A 280 -17.77 -10.76 25.07
CA ILE A 280 -16.81 -9.69 25.34
C ILE A 280 -16.02 -9.44 24.06
N GLU A 281 -16.20 -8.25 23.48
CA GLU A 281 -15.40 -7.78 22.37
C GLU A 281 -14.06 -7.21 22.86
N GLY A 282 -12.97 -7.81 22.42
CA GLY A 282 -11.61 -7.37 22.77
C GLY A 282 -10.85 -6.83 21.57
N ARG A 283 -9.84 -6.03 21.84
CA ARG A 283 -8.93 -5.46 20.86
C ARG A 283 -7.71 -6.35 20.74
N PHE A 284 -7.40 -6.80 19.51
CA PHE A 284 -6.33 -7.77 19.31
C PHE A 284 -5.00 -7.13 18.84
N ASP A 285 -5.02 -6.39 17.73
CA ASP A 285 -3.79 -5.93 17.08
C ASP A 285 -3.37 -4.52 17.50
N TYR A 286 -2.28 -4.44 18.26
CA TYR A 286 -1.65 -3.19 18.67
C TYR A 286 -0.48 -2.78 17.76
N ASN A 287 -0.22 -3.50 16.66
CA ASN A 287 0.86 -3.16 15.73
C ASN A 287 0.43 -2.13 14.68
N SER A 288 -0.88 -1.83 14.59
CA SER A 288 -1.41 -0.76 13.76
C SER A 288 -1.50 0.54 14.57
N TRP A 289 -0.64 1.52 14.25
CA TRP A 289 -0.47 2.70 15.10
C TRP A 289 0.01 3.94 14.34
N GLN A 290 -0.15 5.08 15.02
CA GLN A 290 0.39 6.39 14.62
C GLN A 290 1.51 6.81 15.58
N GLU A 291 2.60 7.38 15.05
CA GLU A 291 3.63 8.01 15.88
C GLU A 291 3.08 9.23 16.61
N PRO A 292 3.64 9.56 17.81
CA PRO A 292 3.33 10.82 18.49
C PRO A 292 3.64 12.02 17.59
N LYS A 293 2.84 13.07 17.70
CA LYS A 293 3.03 14.33 16.93
C LYS A 293 4.40 14.95 17.15
N GLU A 294 4.94 14.79 18.35
CA GLU A 294 6.27 15.27 18.74
C GLU A 294 7.41 14.40 18.18
N GLY A 295 7.08 13.36 17.45
CA GLY A 295 8.03 12.37 16.93
C GLY A 295 8.29 11.20 17.87
N PRO A 296 9.08 10.22 17.44
CA PRO A 296 9.37 9.01 18.21
C PRO A 296 10.10 9.32 19.52
N LYS A 297 9.66 8.74 20.62
CA LYS A 297 10.28 8.92 21.96
C LYS A 297 11.57 8.14 22.17
N TYR A 298 11.98 7.31 21.21
CA TYR A 298 13.11 6.36 21.31
C TYR A 298 14.25 6.65 20.31
N THR A 299 14.57 7.91 20.11
CA THR A 299 15.62 8.34 19.15
C THR A 299 17.04 7.91 19.52
N THR A 300 17.24 7.37 20.71
CA THR A 300 18.57 6.95 21.24
C THR A 300 18.81 5.46 21.14
N LEU A 301 17.89 4.68 20.54
CA LEU A 301 18.08 3.23 20.41
C LEU A 301 19.16 2.89 19.39
N GLU A 302 19.85 1.77 19.66
CA GLU A 302 20.75 1.18 18.67
C GLU A 302 19.97 0.78 17.41
N LYS A 303 20.63 0.87 16.26
CA LYS A 303 19.97 0.67 14.95
C LYS A 303 19.39 -0.72 14.74
N ASP A 304 19.97 -1.73 15.38
CA ASP A 304 19.58 -3.14 15.21
C ASP A 304 18.51 -3.61 16.20
N VAL A 305 18.12 -2.74 17.14
CA VAL A 305 17.03 -3.03 18.08
C VAL A 305 15.70 -2.99 17.32
N VAL A 306 14.89 -4.04 17.52
CA VAL A 306 13.51 -4.10 17.02
C VAL A 306 12.57 -3.83 18.20
N LEU A 307 11.78 -2.78 18.06
CA LEU A 307 10.72 -2.46 19.01
C LEU A 307 9.54 -3.42 18.81
N ALA A 308 8.90 -3.79 19.91
CA ALA A 308 7.66 -4.52 19.91
C ALA A 308 6.64 -3.79 20.79
N GLU A 309 5.43 -3.60 20.29
CA GLU A 309 4.37 -2.92 21.01
C GLU A 309 3.80 -3.79 22.15
N GLY A 310 3.27 -3.13 23.18
CA GLY A 310 2.66 -3.80 24.33
C GLY A 310 3.62 -4.22 25.45
N TYR A 311 4.92 -3.93 25.32
CA TYR A 311 5.94 -4.29 26.31
C TYR A 311 6.36 -3.10 27.19
N LYS A 312 6.68 -3.39 28.46
CA LYS A 312 7.06 -2.38 29.46
C LYS A 312 8.41 -1.73 29.17
N GLU A 313 9.27 -2.44 28.47
CA GLU A 313 10.65 -2.08 28.18
C GLU A 313 10.74 -0.82 27.30
N TYR A 314 9.76 -0.63 26.42
CA TYR A 314 9.70 0.55 25.56
C TYR A 314 8.32 1.19 25.57
N GLN A 315 8.24 2.39 26.12
CA GLN A 315 7.03 3.21 26.06
C GLN A 315 7.12 4.11 24.83
N THR A 316 6.50 3.71 23.75
CA THR A 316 6.56 4.42 22.46
C THR A 316 5.72 5.69 22.44
N GLY A 317 4.65 5.74 23.24
CA GLY A 317 3.67 6.84 23.24
C GLY A 317 2.80 6.88 21.98
N ARG A 318 2.77 5.80 21.22
CA ARG A 318 1.99 5.63 20.00
C ARG A 318 0.50 5.59 20.27
N THR A 319 -0.29 6.01 19.31
CA THR A 319 -1.74 5.87 19.34
C THR A 319 -2.14 4.67 18.50
N TYR A 320 -2.79 3.70 19.11
CA TYR A 320 -3.11 2.41 18.47
C TYR A 320 -4.48 2.47 17.80
N MET A 321 -4.57 2.02 16.54
CA MET A 321 -5.82 1.89 15.83
C MET A 321 -6.80 0.95 16.54
N ALA A 322 -6.31 -0.09 17.21
CA ALA A 322 -7.11 -0.99 18.03
C ALA A 322 -8.01 -0.27 19.04
N LYS A 323 -7.59 0.90 19.53
CA LYS A 323 -8.35 1.73 20.49
C LYS A 323 -9.20 2.80 19.82
N MET A 324 -9.18 2.88 18.50
CA MET A 324 -9.98 3.82 17.72
C MET A 324 -11.15 3.10 17.08
N GLY A 325 -12.25 3.82 16.90
CA GLY A 325 -13.41 3.36 16.17
C GLY A 325 -14.27 2.29 16.86
N ASP A 326 -15.36 1.97 16.19
CA ASP A 326 -16.31 0.93 16.54
C ASP A 326 -16.87 0.34 15.23
N TRP A 327 -16.99 -0.99 15.15
CA TRP A 327 -17.49 -1.67 13.94
C TRP A 327 -18.96 -1.35 13.62
N ARG A 328 -19.67 -0.72 14.56
CA ARG A 328 -21.06 -0.25 14.41
C ARG A 328 -21.15 1.10 13.72
N GLU A 329 -20.02 1.79 13.56
CA GLU A 329 -19.93 3.10 12.92
C GLU A 329 -19.60 2.97 11.41
N ASN A 330 -19.41 4.12 10.76
CA ASN A 330 -19.10 4.15 9.33
C ASN A 330 -17.78 3.43 9.03
N LYS A 331 -17.87 2.30 8.35
CA LYS A 331 -16.72 1.45 7.99
C LYS A 331 -15.74 2.07 7.00
N ASP A 332 -16.17 3.12 6.27
CA ASP A 332 -15.34 3.75 5.24
C ASP A 332 -14.43 4.86 5.78
N VAL A 333 -14.40 5.05 7.10
CA VAL A 333 -13.49 6.01 7.75
C VAL A 333 -12.05 5.51 7.62
N GLU A 334 -11.19 6.35 7.08
CA GLU A 334 -9.75 6.08 6.91
C GLU A 334 -8.90 6.92 7.85
N ILE A 335 -7.85 6.34 8.39
CA ILE A 335 -6.82 7.07 9.14
C ILE A 335 -5.44 6.73 8.58
N PRO A 336 -4.51 7.72 8.49
CA PRO A 336 -3.13 7.43 8.13
C PRO A 336 -2.45 6.67 9.27
N LEU A 337 -1.59 5.70 8.93
CA LEU A 337 -0.82 4.91 9.89
C LEU A 337 0.68 5.03 9.65
N ASP A 338 1.48 4.82 10.70
CA ASP A 338 2.94 4.80 10.67
C ASP A 338 3.50 3.38 10.87
N GLY A 339 2.72 2.49 11.44
CA GLY A 339 2.96 1.07 11.55
C GLY A 339 1.67 0.30 11.30
N ILE A 340 1.77 -0.94 10.84
CA ILE A 340 0.62 -1.82 10.60
C ILE A 340 0.84 -3.21 11.18
N GLY A 341 -0.25 -3.88 11.54
CA GLY A 341 -0.27 -5.29 11.90
C GLY A 341 -0.30 -6.23 10.70
N GLY A 342 -0.19 -7.51 10.95
CA GLY A 342 0.02 -8.54 9.93
C GLY A 342 -1.21 -9.36 9.55
N VAL A 343 -2.28 -9.31 10.33
CA VAL A 343 -3.41 -10.23 10.23
C VAL A 343 -4.15 -10.13 8.88
N SER A 344 -4.32 -8.90 8.39
CA SER A 344 -5.05 -8.64 7.14
C SER A 344 -4.52 -7.36 6.50
N ILE A 345 -3.86 -7.46 5.34
CA ILE A 345 -3.26 -6.31 4.66
C ILE A 345 -3.55 -6.40 3.17
N LEU A 346 -4.24 -5.41 2.59
CA LEU A 346 -4.30 -5.26 1.14
C LEU A 346 -3.23 -4.27 0.67
N VAL A 347 -2.45 -4.68 -0.32
CA VAL A 347 -1.35 -3.91 -0.90
C VAL A 347 -1.47 -3.89 -2.41
N LYS A 348 -1.27 -2.74 -3.04
CA LYS A 348 -1.06 -2.70 -4.50
C LYS A 348 0.22 -3.47 -4.85
N ALA A 349 0.16 -4.34 -5.84
CA ALA A 349 1.31 -5.14 -6.26
C ALA A 349 2.52 -4.27 -6.68
N GLU A 350 2.24 -3.06 -7.17
CA GLU A 350 3.25 -2.04 -7.49
C GLU A 350 4.16 -1.72 -6.29
N VAL A 351 3.62 -1.63 -5.09
CA VAL A 351 4.40 -1.37 -3.86
C VAL A 351 5.48 -2.43 -3.69
N HIS A 352 5.09 -3.70 -3.81
CA HIS A 352 6.03 -4.82 -3.70
C HIS A 352 7.02 -4.87 -4.88
N ARG A 353 6.56 -4.61 -6.12
CA ARG A 353 7.42 -4.54 -7.30
C ARG A 353 8.46 -3.43 -7.21
N SER A 354 8.14 -2.33 -6.54
CA SER A 354 9.08 -1.25 -6.26
C SER A 354 10.16 -1.61 -5.21
N GLY A 355 10.16 -2.84 -4.72
CA GLY A 355 11.14 -3.33 -3.75
C GLY A 355 10.77 -3.08 -2.29
N ILE A 356 9.54 -2.62 -2.01
CA ILE A 356 9.05 -2.44 -0.63
C ILE A 356 8.49 -3.77 -0.15
N ASN A 357 9.29 -4.47 0.65
CA ASN A 357 9.00 -5.78 1.19
C ASN A 357 9.13 -5.77 2.73
N PHE A 358 8.89 -6.90 3.37
CA PHE A 358 8.94 -6.98 4.83
C PHE A 358 10.39 -7.04 5.32
N PRO A 359 10.92 -6.02 6.01
CA PRO A 359 12.32 -6.06 6.42
C PRO A 359 12.53 -7.17 7.46
N CYS A 360 13.47 -8.08 7.15
CA CYS A 360 13.96 -9.12 8.05
C CYS A 360 15.16 -8.64 8.88
N TYR A 361 15.31 -7.37 9.04
CA TYR A 361 16.27 -6.63 9.87
C TYR A 361 15.56 -5.40 10.47
N ALA A 362 16.21 -4.69 11.38
CA ALA A 362 15.63 -3.48 11.94
C ALA A 362 15.71 -2.33 10.91
N PHE A 363 14.56 -1.83 10.49
CA PHE A 363 14.42 -0.61 9.70
C PHE A 363 13.71 0.45 10.56
N GLU A 364 14.39 1.52 10.92
CA GLU A 364 13.90 2.52 11.88
C GLU A 364 13.37 1.87 13.17
N ASN A 365 14.12 0.90 13.70
CA ASN A 365 13.76 0.09 14.85
C ASN A 365 12.45 -0.71 14.72
N GLN A 366 12.01 -0.98 13.50
CA GLN A 366 10.87 -1.84 13.20
C GLN A 366 11.29 -3.00 12.29
N ALA A 367 10.59 -4.11 12.35
CA ALA A 367 10.77 -5.24 11.44
C ALA A 367 9.41 -5.76 10.97
N GLU A 368 9.39 -6.62 9.96
CA GLU A 368 8.19 -7.22 9.41
C GLU A 368 7.16 -6.15 8.99
N THR A 369 5.91 -6.27 9.42
CA THR A 369 4.79 -5.42 8.97
C THR A 369 4.90 -3.97 9.39
N GLU A 370 5.35 -3.69 10.60
CA GLU A 370 5.60 -2.32 11.05
C GLU A 370 6.78 -1.71 10.28
N GLY A 371 7.83 -2.49 10.02
CA GLY A 371 8.95 -2.09 9.19
C GLY A 371 8.55 -1.88 7.74
N PHE A 372 7.67 -2.72 7.19
CA PHE A 372 7.08 -2.57 5.87
C PHE A 372 6.32 -1.23 5.75
N ALA A 373 5.47 -0.90 6.71
CA ALA A 373 4.75 0.37 6.74
C ALA A 373 5.70 1.58 6.72
N LYS A 374 6.78 1.52 7.54
CA LYS A 374 7.83 2.57 7.54
C LYS A 374 8.51 2.69 6.19
N MET A 375 8.87 1.57 5.55
CA MET A 375 9.49 1.57 4.21
C MET A 375 8.53 2.13 3.17
N ALA A 376 7.27 1.71 3.16
CA ALA A 376 6.25 2.20 2.23
C ALA A 376 6.08 3.72 2.34
N LYS A 377 5.91 4.24 3.56
CA LYS A 377 5.81 5.69 3.80
C LYS A 377 7.07 6.44 3.40
N ARG A 378 8.25 5.89 3.68
CA ARG A 378 9.54 6.49 3.29
C ARG A 378 9.66 6.56 1.77
N ALA A 379 9.11 5.59 1.07
CA ALA A 379 9.05 5.53 -0.38
C ALA A 379 7.94 6.43 -0.99
N GLY A 380 7.10 7.05 -0.18
CA GLY A 380 6.04 7.96 -0.64
C GLY A 380 4.67 7.30 -0.83
N TYR A 381 4.53 6.01 -0.51
CA TYR A 381 3.25 5.31 -0.56
C TYR A 381 2.36 5.63 0.62
N GLY A 382 1.05 5.64 0.37
CA GLY A 382 0.04 5.88 1.38
C GLY A 382 -0.25 4.62 2.20
N VAL A 383 -0.12 4.72 3.52
CA VAL A 383 -0.44 3.64 4.46
C VAL A 383 -1.61 4.07 5.32
N TYR A 384 -2.71 3.31 5.25
CA TYR A 384 -3.97 3.66 5.89
C TYR A 384 -4.56 2.49 6.66
N GLY A 385 -5.38 2.81 7.64
CA GLY A 385 -6.18 1.86 8.40
C GLY A 385 -7.65 2.26 8.45
N LEU A 386 -8.51 1.26 8.61
CA LEU A 386 -9.95 1.40 8.74
C LEU A 386 -10.36 1.08 10.18
N PRO A 387 -10.47 2.09 11.07
CA PRO A 387 -10.73 1.85 12.49
C PRO A 387 -12.09 1.23 12.78
N ASN A 388 -13.09 1.43 11.90
CA ASN A 388 -14.45 0.91 12.04
C ASN A 388 -14.71 -0.35 11.21
N TYR A 389 -13.77 -0.78 10.38
CA TYR A 389 -13.86 -2.02 9.62
C TYR A 389 -13.13 -3.11 10.39
N VAL A 390 -13.89 -4.06 10.97
CA VAL A 390 -13.32 -5.06 11.87
C VAL A 390 -13.24 -6.42 11.20
N VAL A 391 -12.09 -7.06 11.36
CA VAL A 391 -11.84 -8.47 11.11
C VAL A 391 -11.65 -9.14 12.46
N TRP A 392 -12.35 -10.26 12.66
CA TRP A 392 -12.36 -10.99 13.93
C TRP A 392 -11.27 -12.06 13.93
N HIS A 393 -10.42 -12.01 14.91
CA HIS A 393 -9.34 -12.96 15.13
C HIS A 393 -9.73 -13.95 16.24
N ILE A 394 -9.07 -15.11 16.31
CA ILE A 394 -9.18 -15.98 17.48
C ILE A 394 -8.74 -15.25 18.73
N ASP A 395 -9.33 -15.58 19.88
CA ASP A 395 -8.78 -15.15 21.16
C ASP A 395 -7.59 -16.05 21.53
N THR A 396 -6.38 -15.48 21.59
CA THR A 396 -5.17 -16.24 21.92
C THR A 396 -5.12 -16.76 23.35
N ASP A 397 -5.98 -16.25 24.24
CA ASP A 397 -6.14 -16.74 25.61
C ASP A 397 -7.14 -17.92 25.70
N GLU A 398 -7.89 -18.20 24.61
CA GLU A 398 -8.71 -19.41 24.55
C GLU A 398 -7.84 -20.66 24.55
N LYS A 399 -8.00 -21.47 25.58
CA LYS A 399 -7.38 -22.80 25.60
C LYS A 399 -8.08 -23.69 24.56
N PRO A 400 -7.34 -24.44 23.73
CA PRO A 400 -7.97 -25.43 22.85
C PRO A 400 -8.85 -26.38 23.66
N GLY A 401 -10.15 -26.40 23.42
CA GLY A 401 -11.09 -27.27 24.08
C GLY A 401 -12.28 -26.62 24.80
N ASN A 402 -12.40 -25.30 24.78
CA ASN A 402 -13.52 -24.54 25.36
C ASN A 402 -14.37 -23.83 24.28
N ALA A 403 -14.52 -24.42 23.10
CA ALA A 403 -15.44 -23.93 22.06
C ALA A 403 -16.78 -24.67 22.12
#